data_9029138850d626fe35fb476299b9f561
#
_entry.id   9029138850d626fe35fb476299b9f561
#
_cell.length_a   1.000
_cell.length_b   1.000
_cell.length_c   1.000
_cell.angle_alpha   90.00
_cell.angle_beta   90.00
_cell.angle_gamma   90.00
#
_symmetry.space_group_name_H-M   'P 1'
#
loop_
_entity.id
_entity.type
_entity.pdbx_description
1 polymer ?
#
loop_
_entity_poly.entity_id
_entity_poly.type
_entity_poly.pdbx_seq_one_letter_code
_entity_poly.pdbx_strand_id
1 'polypeptide(L)'
;IAIVISNDAVHYGDEGWGGKNLAPFGSDSLGNAQAREKDKSIITECLSGEITSAKIKRFTDYSVQPADYKEYQWVWCGRYSVPFGMLVANKMTLLQNGVAMKGKLLDYRTSITDPHIEVGDLGMGHTAPANQHHWVAYCGIGYK
;
A
#
# COMPACT_ATOMS: atom_id res chain seq x y z
N ILE A 1 -5.07 21.48 9.52
CA ILE A 1 -3.90 20.59 9.44
C ILE A 1 -4.21 19.56 8.37
N ALA A 2 -3.29 19.36 7.42
CA ALA A 2 -3.34 18.27 6.45
C ALA A 2 -2.31 17.20 6.86
N ILE A 3 -2.69 15.91 6.79
CA ILE A 3 -1.80 14.78 7.04
C ILE A 3 -1.64 14.03 5.72
N VAL A 4 -0.40 13.84 5.29
CA VAL A 4 -0.05 13.04 4.12
C VAL A 4 0.74 11.83 4.59
N ILE A 5 0.29 10.63 4.22
CA ILE A 5 1.02 9.38 4.45
C ILE A 5 1.53 8.94 3.09
N SER A 6 2.85 9.00 2.89
CA SER A 6 3.50 8.67 1.63
C SER A 6 4.25 7.34 1.76
N ASN A 7 3.83 6.36 0.99
CA ASN A 7 4.47 5.04 0.86
C ASN A 7 3.93 4.34 -0.39
N ASP A 8 4.63 3.32 -0.83
CA ASP A 8 4.12 2.42 -1.86
C ASP A 8 3.16 1.39 -1.27
N ALA A 9 2.25 0.89 -2.09
CA ALA A 9 1.45 -0.29 -1.79
C ALA A 9 2.32 -1.56 -1.95
N VAL A 10 1.82 -2.65 -2.53
CA VAL A 10 2.60 -3.88 -2.57
C VAL A 10 3.86 -3.77 -3.44
N HIS A 11 4.97 -4.29 -2.92
CA HIS A 11 6.19 -4.63 -3.67
C HIS A 11 6.10 -6.11 -4.03
N TYR A 12 6.17 -6.45 -5.31
CA TYR A 12 5.89 -7.80 -5.77
C TYR A 12 6.90 -8.27 -6.83
N GLY A 13 7.19 -9.56 -6.81
CA GLY A 13 8.08 -10.21 -7.75
C GLY A 13 9.11 -11.11 -7.08
N ASP A 14 9.88 -11.83 -7.87
CA ASP A 14 10.93 -12.78 -7.44
C ASP A 14 12.34 -12.32 -7.83
N GLU A 15 12.47 -11.15 -8.44
CA GLU A 15 13.75 -10.55 -8.82
C GLU A 15 13.91 -9.14 -8.23
N GLY A 16 15.16 -8.71 -8.04
CA GLY A 16 15.49 -7.33 -7.64
C GLY A 16 15.23 -6.97 -6.17
N TRP A 17 14.77 -7.91 -5.33
CA TRP A 17 14.42 -7.67 -3.94
C TRP A 17 15.49 -8.16 -2.94
N GLY A 18 16.78 -8.02 -3.31
CA GLY A 18 17.88 -8.45 -2.44
C GLY A 18 17.92 -9.96 -2.21
N GLY A 19 17.50 -10.74 -3.20
CA GLY A 19 17.44 -12.20 -3.14
C GLY A 19 16.17 -12.76 -2.47
N LYS A 20 15.23 -11.90 -2.05
CA LYS A 20 13.95 -12.34 -1.51
C LYS A 20 12.94 -12.56 -2.64
N ASN A 21 12.16 -13.65 -2.56
CA ASN A 21 10.99 -13.85 -3.40
C ASN A 21 9.78 -13.23 -2.71
N LEU A 22 9.20 -12.19 -3.33
CA LEU A 22 8.02 -11.46 -2.86
C LEU A 22 6.77 -11.78 -3.69
N ALA A 23 6.78 -12.88 -4.46
CA ALA A 23 5.70 -13.30 -5.34
C ALA A 23 5.02 -14.60 -4.85
N PRO A 24 4.23 -14.57 -3.76
CA PRO A 24 3.61 -15.78 -3.22
C PRO A 24 2.60 -16.45 -4.18
N PHE A 25 2.14 -15.75 -5.20
CA PHE A 25 1.25 -16.28 -6.26
C PHE A 25 1.98 -16.56 -7.57
N GLY A 26 3.33 -16.41 -7.60
CA GLY A 26 4.13 -16.51 -8.83
C GLY A 26 4.26 -15.20 -9.58
N SER A 27 5.24 -15.13 -10.50
CA SER A 27 5.58 -13.92 -11.27
C SER A 27 5.08 -13.98 -12.72
N ASP A 28 4.11 -14.85 -13.00
CA ASP A 28 3.41 -14.89 -14.27
C ASP A 28 2.19 -13.94 -14.30
N SER A 29 1.53 -13.87 -15.43
CA SER A 29 0.35 -12.99 -15.60
C SER A 29 -0.78 -13.29 -14.62
N LEU A 30 -0.99 -14.57 -14.29
CA LEU A 30 -2.03 -15.00 -13.35
C LEU A 30 -1.66 -14.61 -11.91
N GLY A 31 -0.42 -14.93 -11.48
CA GLY A 31 0.08 -14.57 -10.16
C GLY A 31 0.07 -13.05 -9.92
N ASN A 32 0.50 -12.30 -10.93
CA ASN A 32 0.45 -10.82 -10.88
C ASN A 32 -0.99 -10.29 -10.82
N ALA A 33 -1.97 -10.91 -11.49
CA ALA A 33 -3.37 -10.54 -11.37
C ALA A 33 -3.91 -10.83 -9.95
N GLN A 34 -3.62 -12.00 -9.39
CA GLN A 34 -3.99 -12.37 -8.03
C GLN A 34 -3.39 -11.43 -6.99
N ALA A 35 -2.14 -11.01 -7.18
CA ALA A 35 -1.47 -10.05 -6.30
C ALA A 35 -2.18 -8.69 -6.28
N ARG A 36 -2.56 -8.16 -7.47
CA ARG A 36 -3.31 -6.90 -7.56
C ARG A 36 -4.67 -7.00 -6.89
N GLU A 37 -5.40 -8.10 -7.07
CA GLU A 37 -6.70 -8.30 -6.42
C GLU A 37 -6.56 -8.43 -4.90
N LYS A 38 -5.55 -9.13 -4.41
CA LYS A 38 -5.22 -9.21 -2.98
C LYS A 38 -4.93 -7.82 -2.40
N ASP A 39 -4.14 -7.02 -3.09
CA ASP A 39 -3.77 -5.68 -2.66
C ASP A 39 -4.99 -4.75 -2.60
N LYS A 40 -5.84 -4.77 -3.62
CA LYS A 40 -7.11 -4.03 -3.64
C LYS A 40 -8.07 -4.47 -2.53
N SER A 41 -8.10 -5.77 -2.20
CA SER A 41 -8.93 -6.26 -1.10
C SER A 41 -8.47 -5.69 0.24
N ILE A 42 -7.16 -5.61 0.48
CA ILE A 42 -6.58 -4.98 1.68
C ILE A 42 -6.97 -3.51 1.77
N ILE A 43 -6.87 -2.77 0.66
CA ILE A 43 -7.29 -1.35 0.59
C ILE A 43 -8.77 -1.22 0.92
N THR A 44 -9.61 -2.06 0.34
CA THR A 44 -11.08 -2.02 0.55
C THR A 44 -11.43 -2.35 2.00
N GLU A 45 -10.84 -3.41 2.54
CA GLU A 45 -11.15 -3.88 3.89
C GLU A 45 -10.59 -2.98 4.99
N CYS A 46 -9.40 -2.41 4.78
CA CYS A 46 -8.66 -1.74 5.85
C CYS A 46 -8.66 -0.21 5.73
N LEU A 47 -8.62 0.32 4.50
CA LEU A 47 -8.33 1.73 4.25
C LEU A 47 -9.51 2.51 3.65
N SER A 48 -10.63 1.84 3.32
CA SER A 48 -11.82 2.45 2.73
C SER A 48 -13.01 2.40 3.68
N GLY A 49 -14.00 3.30 3.47
CA GLY A 49 -15.16 3.44 4.35
C GLY A 49 -14.80 4.01 5.72
N GLU A 50 -15.62 3.79 6.72
CA GLU A 50 -15.35 4.25 8.09
C GLU A 50 -14.11 3.59 8.66
N ILE A 51 -13.20 4.39 9.20
CA ILE A 51 -11.93 3.92 9.74
C ILE A 51 -12.09 3.63 11.24
N THR A 52 -11.85 2.38 11.59
CA THR A 52 -11.92 1.90 12.96
C THR A 52 -10.57 1.32 13.40
N SER A 53 -10.35 1.24 14.70
CA SER A 53 -9.15 0.57 15.25
C SER A 53 -9.02 -0.88 14.79
N ALA A 54 -10.14 -1.57 14.58
CA ALA A 54 -10.15 -2.94 14.06
C ALA A 54 -9.63 -3.02 12.61
N LYS A 55 -9.99 -2.07 11.75
CA LYS A 55 -9.48 -1.99 10.38
C LYS A 55 -7.99 -1.67 10.34
N ILE A 56 -7.54 -0.75 11.20
CA ILE A 56 -6.12 -0.38 11.31
C ILE A 56 -5.30 -1.59 11.79
N LYS A 57 -5.80 -2.32 12.79
CA LYS A 57 -5.18 -3.57 13.24
C LYS A 57 -5.14 -4.60 12.12
N ARG A 58 -6.24 -4.79 11.38
CA ARG A 58 -6.30 -5.73 10.25
C ARG A 58 -5.28 -5.40 9.17
N PHE A 59 -5.02 -4.12 8.88
CA PHE A 59 -3.94 -3.74 7.96
C PHE A 59 -2.57 -4.21 8.48
N THR A 60 -2.31 -4.06 9.77
CA THR A 60 -1.08 -4.59 10.39
C THR A 60 -1.01 -6.11 10.28
N ASP A 61 -2.12 -6.80 10.55
CA ASP A 61 -2.19 -8.26 10.44
C ASP A 61 -1.95 -8.76 9.00
N TYR A 62 -2.29 -7.98 7.98
CA TYR A 62 -1.96 -8.28 6.58
C TYR A 62 -0.50 -8.01 6.21
N SER A 63 0.10 -6.99 6.76
CA SER A 63 1.40 -6.48 6.29
C SER A 63 2.61 -6.93 7.12
N VAL A 64 2.40 -7.36 8.37
CA VAL A 64 3.46 -7.71 9.32
C VAL A 64 3.35 -9.18 9.72
N GLN A 65 4.49 -9.89 9.75
CA GLN A 65 4.54 -11.27 10.22
C GLN A 65 4.23 -11.36 11.71
N PRO A 66 3.31 -12.25 12.13
CA PRO A 66 2.95 -12.38 13.55
C PRO A 66 4.11 -12.85 14.44
N ALA A 67 5.01 -13.68 13.89
CA ALA A 67 6.14 -14.24 14.62
C ALA A 67 7.35 -13.31 14.68
N ASP A 68 7.49 -12.40 13.70
CA ASP A 68 8.57 -11.41 13.66
C ASP A 68 8.08 -10.10 13.02
N TYR A 69 7.87 -9.10 13.85
CA TYR A 69 7.42 -7.77 13.40
C TYR A 69 8.37 -7.08 12.41
N LYS A 70 9.63 -7.53 12.28
CA LYS A 70 10.61 -7.01 11.33
C LYS A 70 10.39 -7.55 9.92
N GLU A 71 9.66 -8.65 9.78
CA GLU A 71 9.41 -9.30 8.50
C GLU A 71 8.01 -8.94 7.95
N TYR A 72 7.92 -8.91 6.62
CA TYR A 72 6.66 -8.67 5.93
C TYR A 72 5.85 -9.96 5.80
N GLN A 73 4.53 -9.84 5.95
CA GLN A 73 3.58 -10.85 5.50
C GLN A 73 3.07 -10.51 4.09
N TRP A 74 2.69 -9.27 3.87
CA TRP A 74 2.40 -8.67 2.56
C TRP A 74 3.20 -7.39 2.44
N VAL A 75 3.97 -7.22 1.37
CA VAL A 75 5.07 -6.25 1.34
C VAL A 75 4.56 -4.85 1.01
N TRP A 76 3.99 -4.19 2.01
CA TRP A 76 3.76 -2.74 2.00
C TRP A 76 4.88 -2.03 2.75
N CYS A 77 5.61 -1.13 2.09
CA CYS A 77 6.67 -0.38 2.78
C CYS A 77 6.12 0.48 3.93
N GLY A 78 4.86 0.90 3.83
CA GLY A 78 4.10 1.63 4.84
C GLY A 78 3.55 0.83 6.01
N ARG A 79 4.00 -0.41 6.26
CA ARG A 79 3.43 -1.29 7.30
C ARG A 79 3.35 -0.67 8.70
N TYR A 80 4.16 0.33 8.99
CA TYR A 80 4.12 1.08 10.26
C TYR A 80 3.60 2.51 10.09
N SER A 81 4.00 3.20 9.02
CA SER A 81 3.58 4.59 8.78
C SER A 81 2.08 4.69 8.50
N VAL A 82 1.51 3.73 7.78
CA VAL A 82 0.07 3.70 7.49
C VAL A 82 -0.74 3.54 8.77
N PRO A 83 -0.58 2.47 9.58
CA PRO A 83 -1.39 2.33 10.79
C PRO A 83 -1.16 3.45 11.80
N PHE A 84 0.07 3.95 11.96
CA PHE A 84 0.36 5.08 12.83
C PHE A 84 -0.34 6.36 12.36
N GLY A 85 -0.16 6.74 11.10
CA GLY A 85 -0.79 7.94 10.53
C GLY A 85 -2.31 7.86 10.55
N MET A 86 -2.88 6.69 10.26
CA MET A 86 -4.33 6.44 10.34
C MET A 86 -4.89 6.59 11.76
N LEU A 87 -4.17 6.06 12.77
CA LEU A 87 -4.56 6.23 14.17
C LEU A 87 -4.57 7.70 14.58
N VAL A 88 -3.51 8.44 14.21
CA VAL A 88 -3.41 9.88 14.52
C VAL A 88 -4.52 10.66 13.83
N ALA A 89 -4.68 10.49 12.50
CA ALA A 89 -5.68 11.20 11.72
C ALA A 89 -7.11 10.91 12.20
N ASN A 90 -7.44 9.63 12.43
CA ASN A 90 -8.76 9.23 12.91
C ASN A 90 -9.05 9.79 14.32
N LYS A 91 -8.05 9.78 15.22
CA LYS A 91 -8.20 10.35 16.55
C LYS A 91 -8.42 11.87 16.50
N MET A 92 -7.69 12.57 15.63
CA MET A 92 -7.88 14.01 15.43
C MET A 92 -9.28 14.33 14.89
N THR A 93 -9.75 13.59 13.90
CA THR A 93 -11.09 13.76 13.31
C THR A 93 -12.17 13.51 14.35
N LEU A 94 -12.05 12.45 15.16
CA LEU A 94 -12.98 12.16 16.26
C LEU A 94 -13.03 13.28 17.29
N LEU A 95 -11.88 13.85 17.67
CA LEU A 95 -11.82 14.94 18.64
C LEU A 95 -12.38 16.27 18.10
N GLN A 96 -12.22 16.53 16.81
CA GLN A 96 -12.67 17.76 16.16
C GLN A 96 -14.13 17.71 15.75
N ASN A 97 -14.58 16.58 15.19
CA ASN A 97 -15.87 16.47 14.50
C ASN A 97 -16.84 15.50 15.19
N GLY A 98 -16.40 14.74 16.20
CA GLY A 98 -17.21 13.74 16.89
C GLY A 98 -17.52 12.47 16.08
N VAL A 99 -16.97 12.34 14.85
CA VAL A 99 -17.20 11.20 13.95
C VAL A 99 -15.89 10.60 13.48
N ALA A 100 -15.92 9.32 13.16
CA ALA A 100 -14.76 8.62 12.60
C ALA A 100 -14.48 9.09 11.16
N MET A 101 -13.21 9.12 10.82
CA MET A 101 -12.72 9.42 9.48
C MET A 101 -13.20 8.36 8.47
N LYS A 102 -13.54 8.79 7.25
CA LYS A 102 -13.96 7.90 6.16
C LYS A 102 -12.99 8.00 4.99
N GLY A 103 -12.47 6.84 4.56
CA GLY A 103 -11.58 6.70 3.41
C GLY A 103 -12.32 6.37 2.12
N LYS A 104 -11.83 6.91 1.01
CA LYS A 104 -12.27 6.56 -0.35
C LYS A 104 -11.06 6.31 -1.22
N LEU A 105 -10.98 5.12 -1.81
CA LEU A 105 -10.01 4.85 -2.86
C LEU A 105 -10.32 5.75 -4.07
N LEU A 106 -9.35 6.53 -4.49
CA LEU A 106 -9.43 7.45 -5.64
C LEU A 106 -8.87 6.79 -6.89
N ASP A 107 -7.71 6.12 -6.76
CA ASP A 107 -7.07 5.43 -7.88
C ASP A 107 -6.14 4.31 -7.35
N TYR A 108 -5.89 3.30 -8.20
CA TYR A 108 -4.95 2.21 -7.98
C TYR A 108 -4.19 1.94 -9.27
N ARG A 109 -2.88 2.05 -9.20
CA ARG A 109 -1.98 1.87 -10.33
C ARG A 109 -0.85 0.92 -9.99
N THR A 110 -0.21 0.36 -11.02
CA THR A 110 1.00 -0.44 -10.86
C THR A 110 2.03 -0.07 -11.90
N SER A 111 3.30 -0.25 -11.57
CA SER A 111 4.39 0.04 -12.49
C SER A 111 4.46 -0.89 -13.71
N ILE A 112 3.67 -1.99 -13.74
CA ILE A 112 3.60 -2.90 -14.91
C ILE A 112 2.36 -2.70 -15.77
N THR A 113 1.33 -1.99 -15.29
CA THR A 113 0.08 -1.78 -16.04
C THR A 113 -0.03 -0.37 -16.60
N ASP A 114 0.76 0.55 -16.08
CA ASP A 114 0.69 1.97 -16.44
C ASP A 114 1.97 2.42 -17.14
N PRO A 115 1.86 3.31 -18.13
CA PRO A 115 3.04 3.81 -18.84
C PRO A 115 3.96 4.59 -17.88
N HIS A 116 5.23 4.49 -18.15
CA HIS A 116 6.24 5.29 -17.45
C HIS A 116 5.97 6.79 -17.66
N ILE A 117 6.04 7.55 -16.56
CA ILE A 117 5.94 9.01 -16.60
C ILE A 117 7.35 9.58 -16.59
N GLU A 118 7.71 10.29 -17.66
CA GLU A 118 8.99 10.98 -17.74
C GLU A 118 8.99 12.18 -16.78
N VAL A 119 9.92 12.18 -15.84
CA VAL A 119 10.06 13.24 -14.83
C VAL A 119 11.50 13.79 -14.75
N GLY A 120 12.32 13.46 -15.74
CA GLY A 120 13.73 13.89 -15.80
C GLY A 120 13.90 15.42 -15.88
N ASP A 121 12.98 16.10 -16.55
CA ASP A 121 12.93 17.56 -16.64
C ASP A 121 12.63 18.24 -15.29
N LEU A 122 12.04 17.53 -14.36
CA LEU A 122 11.76 17.99 -12.99
C LEU A 122 12.92 17.75 -12.02
N GLY A 123 14.05 17.22 -12.50
CA GLY A 123 15.19 16.82 -11.65
C GLY A 123 14.89 15.64 -10.72
N MET A 124 13.83 14.90 -10.98
CA MET A 124 13.49 13.68 -10.23
C MET A 124 14.23 12.48 -10.81
N GLY A 125 14.53 11.51 -9.97
CA GLY A 125 15.20 10.28 -10.39
C GLY A 125 14.32 9.42 -11.30
N HIS A 126 14.98 8.53 -12.08
CA HIS A 126 14.26 7.53 -12.86
C HIS A 126 13.74 6.41 -11.94
N THR A 127 12.52 5.94 -12.20
CA THR A 127 12.00 4.72 -11.59
C THR A 127 12.71 3.50 -12.21
N ALA A 128 12.94 2.46 -11.42
CA ALA A 128 13.45 1.20 -11.94
C ALA A 128 12.48 0.63 -13.00
N PRO A 129 13.00 0.02 -14.09
CA PRO A 129 12.16 -0.67 -15.05
C PRO A 129 11.33 -1.75 -14.37
N ALA A 130 10.00 -1.73 -14.59
CA ALA A 130 9.10 -2.73 -14.06
C ALA A 130 8.87 -3.85 -15.10
N ASN A 131 8.73 -5.07 -14.60
CA ASN A 131 8.36 -6.25 -15.38
C ASN A 131 7.56 -7.21 -14.49
N GLN A 132 7.15 -8.36 -15.02
CA GLN A 132 6.36 -9.33 -14.26
C GLN A 132 7.07 -9.90 -13.03
N HIS A 133 8.41 -9.84 -12.98
CA HIS A 133 9.24 -10.31 -11.89
C HIS A 133 9.62 -9.23 -10.88
N HIS A 134 9.29 -7.96 -11.17
CA HIS A 134 9.63 -6.82 -10.31
C HIS A 134 8.69 -5.64 -10.57
N TRP A 135 7.76 -5.39 -9.66
CA TRP A 135 6.86 -4.26 -9.78
C TRP A 135 6.35 -3.77 -8.41
N VAL A 136 5.79 -2.57 -8.43
CA VAL A 136 5.24 -1.89 -7.26
C VAL A 136 3.85 -1.38 -7.59
N ALA A 137 2.95 -1.42 -6.62
CA ALA A 137 1.63 -0.80 -6.71
C ALA A 137 1.59 0.54 -5.97
N TYR A 138 0.69 1.39 -6.41
CA TYR A 138 0.41 2.71 -5.84
C TYR A 138 -1.09 2.89 -5.65
N CYS A 139 -1.51 3.53 -4.57
CA CYS A 139 -2.91 3.89 -4.39
C CYS A 139 -3.05 5.30 -3.83
N GLY A 140 -4.00 6.05 -4.36
CA GLY A 140 -4.45 7.31 -3.81
C GLY A 140 -5.71 7.09 -2.98
N ILE A 141 -5.69 7.44 -1.69
CA ILE A 141 -6.86 7.34 -0.81
C ILE A 141 -7.09 8.69 -0.17
N GLY A 142 -8.27 9.25 -0.40
CA GLY A 142 -8.72 10.48 0.23
C GLY A 142 -9.52 10.18 1.51
N TYR A 143 -9.31 10.97 2.55
CA TYR A 143 -10.00 10.85 3.83
C TYR A 143 -10.72 12.15 4.18
N LYS A 144 -11.92 12.02 4.78
CA LYS A 144 -12.71 13.14 5.30
C LYS A 144 -13.38 12.78 6.62
#